data_eef8fbbf5f84650bd2ab7dbb68aea0c7
#
_entry.id   eef8fbbf5f84650bd2ab7dbb68aea0c7
#
_cell.length_a   1.000
_cell.length_b   1.000
_cell.length_c   1.000
_cell.angle_alpha   90.00
_cell.angle_beta   90.00
_cell.angle_gamma   90.00
#
_symmetry.space_group_name_H-M   'P 1'
#
loop_
_entity.id
_entity.type
_entity.pdbx_description
1 polymer ?
#
loop_
_entity_poly.entity_id
_entity_poly.type
_entity_poly.pdbx_seq_one_letter_code
_entity_poly.pdbx_strand_id
1 'polypeptide(L)'
;MLTSGEWAAARLGYRFDDPGLLDAALTHRSAGKVNYERLEFLGDAVLNFAVAVQVYRAYPDADEGELSRYRSSLVSGRSLAEAAVAMGLGEQLRLGSGELKTGGFRRSSILADSLEALFGAVYLDGGLAAAQGVIEALFATRVAELPRASDLKDPKTRLQELLQARGLRLPAYAVEDVSGEPHEHWFVASCEVAALGMRERGEGPTRRRAEQDAAGRILEAIAGEGTTT
;
A
#
# COMPACT_ATOMS: atom_id res chain seq x y z
N MET A 1 26.64 12.02 10.79
CA MET A 1 25.25 11.95 10.29
C MET A 1 25.17 12.79 9.02
N LEU A 2 24.46 12.31 8.00
CA LEU A 2 24.19 13.11 6.81
C LEU A 2 23.24 14.25 7.17
N THR A 3 23.42 15.41 6.56
CA THR A 3 22.38 16.46 6.56
C THR A 3 21.16 15.98 5.77
N SER A 4 19.98 16.56 5.99
CA SER A 4 18.76 16.18 5.23
C SER A 4 18.95 16.33 3.72
N GLY A 5 19.71 17.36 3.28
CA GLY A 5 20.03 17.54 1.85
C GLY A 5 20.96 16.46 1.29
N GLU A 6 22.00 16.07 2.05
CA GLU A 6 22.88 14.95 1.67
C GLU A 6 22.13 13.61 1.64
N TRP A 7 21.25 13.41 2.61
CA TRP A 7 20.38 12.23 2.66
C TRP A 7 19.46 12.18 1.43
N ALA A 8 18.79 13.28 1.10
CA ALA A 8 17.90 13.37 -0.07
C ALA A 8 18.67 13.07 -1.37
N ALA A 9 19.84 13.68 -1.55
CA ALA A 9 20.70 13.41 -2.71
C ALA A 9 21.11 11.94 -2.80
N ALA A 10 21.43 11.30 -1.67
CA ALA A 10 21.89 9.92 -1.64
C ALA A 10 20.74 8.89 -1.77
N ARG A 11 19.53 9.18 -1.25
CA ARG A 11 18.43 8.22 -1.15
C ARG A 11 17.31 8.45 -2.17
N LEU A 12 17.04 9.72 -2.54
CA LEU A 12 16.09 10.07 -3.59
C LEU A 12 16.78 10.28 -4.96
N GLY A 13 18.11 10.43 -4.98
CA GLY A 13 18.82 10.83 -6.19
C GLY A 13 18.50 12.27 -6.61
N TYR A 14 17.96 13.10 -5.71
CA TYR A 14 17.53 14.47 -5.99
C TYR A 14 18.18 15.49 -5.05
N ARG A 15 18.64 16.61 -5.62
CA ARG A 15 19.16 17.77 -4.88
C ARG A 15 18.15 18.90 -4.99
N PHE A 16 17.65 19.36 -3.85
CA PHE A 16 16.72 20.48 -3.78
C PHE A 16 17.44 21.80 -4.00
N ASP A 17 16.86 22.63 -4.87
CA ASP A 17 17.25 24.03 -5.04
C ASP A 17 16.67 24.89 -3.92
N ASP A 18 15.42 24.60 -3.46
CA ASP A 18 14.82 25.20 -2.27
C ASP A 18 14.86 24.21 -1.08
N PRO A 19 15.80 24.40 -0.13
CA PRO A 19 15.86 23.58 1.10
C PRO A 19 14.60 23.67 1.97
N GLY A 20 13.84 24.76 1.85
CA GLY A 20 12.60 24.97 2.61
C GLY A 20 11.53 23.96 2.24
N LEU A 21 11.46 23.51 0.98
CA LEU A 21 10.55 22.45 0.54
C LEU A 21 10.89 21.10 1.17
N LEU A 22 12.17 20.75 1.21
CA LEU A 22 12.63 19.54 1.89
C LEU A 22 12.33 19.59 3.38
N ASP A 23 12.63 20.72 4.02
CA ASP A 23 12.37 20.94 5.45
C ASP A 23 10.89 20.81 5.80
N ALA A 24 10.01 21.37 4.97
CA ALA A 24 8.56 21.24 5.12
C ALA A 24 8.10 19.79 4.96
N ALA A 25 8.59 19.06 3.93
CA ALA A 25 8.26 17.65 3.69
C ALA A 25 8.71 16.73 4.82
N LEU A 26 9.77 17.07 5.54
CA LEU A 26 10.27 16.30 6.67
C LEU A 26 9.67 16.74 8.03
N THR A 27 8.79 17.75 8.07
CA THR A 27 8.22 18.28 9.30
C THR A 27 6.77 17.82 9.47
N HIS A 28 6.52 16.99 10.49
CA HIS A 28 5.17 16.56 10.87
C HIS A 28 4.41 17.74 11.53
N ARG A 29 3.08 17.77 11.38
CA ARG A 29 2.20 18.81 11.96
C ARG A 29 2.38 19.02 13.47
N SER A 30 2.82 18.01 14.21
CA SER A 30 3.10 18.14 15.65
C SER A 30 4.36 18.94 15.97
N ALA A 31 5.24 19.18 15.00
CA ALA A 31 6.51 19.86 15.16
C ALA A 31 6.51 21.32 14.67
N GLY A 32 5.57 21.69 13.79
CA GLY A 32 5.56 23.05 13.26
C GLY A 32 4.32 23.41 12.44
N LYS A 33 4.13 24.72 12.24
CA LYS A 33 3.03 25.25 11.39
C LYS A 33 3.30 25.04 9.91
N VAL A 34 4.55 25.17 9.47
CA VAL A 34 4.99 24.78 8.13
C VAL A 34 5.33 23.30 8.23
N ASN A 35 4.50 22.46 7.63
CA ASN A 35 4.57 21.01 7.74
C ASN A 35 4.18 20.32 6.43
N TYR A 36 4.23 19.01 6.39
CA TYR A 36 4.10 18.21 5.20
C TYR A 36 2.67 18.05 4.64
N GLU A 37 1.58 18.34 5.40
CA GLU A 37 0.22 17.97 5.00
C GLU A 37 -0.20 18.47 3.60
N ARG A 38 0.18 19.70 3.23
CA ARG A 38 -0.12 20.21 1.89
C ARG A 38 0.73 19.59 0.79
N LEU A 39 1.97 19.22 1.11
CA LEU A 39 2.88 18.55 0.19
C LEU A 39 2.45 17.08 -0.01
N GLU A 40 2.00 16.41 1.03
CA GLU A 40 1.39 15.08 1.01
C GLU A 40 0.21 15.04 0.04
N PHE A 41 -0.76 15.96 0.19
CA PHE A 41 -1.91 16.06 -0.72
C PHE A 41 -1.49 16.18 -2.19
N LEU A 42 -0.51 17.01 -2.48
CA LEU A 42 0.01 17.19 -3.84
C LEU A 42 0.81 15.97 -4.31
N GLY A 43 1.62 15.44 -3.42
CA GLY A 43 2.50 14.28 -3.68
C GLY A 43 1.73 13.00 -3.96
N ASP A 44 0.62 12.74 -3.27
CA ASP A 44 -0.28 11.62 -3.56
C ASP A 44 -0.75 11.66 -5.02
N ALA A 45 -1.21 12.82 -5.51
CA ALA A 45 -1.64 12.97 -6.89
C ALA A 45 -0.50 12.73 -7.90
N VAL A 46 0.70 13.28 -7.64
CA VAL A 46 1.89 13.10 -8.47
C VAL A 46 2.35 11.64 -8.47
N LEU A 47 2.37 10.99 -7.31
CA LEU A 47 2.72 9.58 -7.15
C LEU A 47 1.76 8.68 -7.94
N ASN A 48 0.46 8.87 -7.75
CA ASN A 48 -0.56 8.08 -8.45
C ASN A 48 -0.41 8.20 -9.98
N PHE A 49 -0.17 9.41 -10.49
CA PHE A 49 0.08 9.63 -11.91
C PHE A 49 1.37 8.95 -12.38
N ALA A 50 2.49 9.16 -11.70
CA ALA A 50 3.79 8.61 -12.10
C ALA A 50 3.79 7.09 -12.10
N VAL A 51 3.24 6.46 -11.05
CA VAL A 51 3.11 5.00 -10.96
C VAL A 51 2.14 4.47 -12.02
N ALA A 52 1.04 5.17 -12.32
CA ALA A 52 0.14 4.78 -13.42
C ALA A 52 0.87 4.73 -14.77
N VAL A 53 1.69 5.74 -15.08
CA VAL A 53 2.51 5.77 -16.29
C VAL A 53 3.52 4.61 -16.29
N GLN A 54 4.16 4.35 -15.16
CA GLN A 54 5.18 3.30 -15.03
C GLN A 54 4.58 1.90 -15.25
N VAL A 55 3.46 1.57 -14.60
CA VAL A 55 2.81 0.26 -14.79
C VAL A 55 2.19 0.12 -16.19
N TYR A 56 1.64 1.18 -16.77
CA TYR A 56 1.13 1.17 -18.13
C TYR A 56 2.21 0.80 -19.16
N ARG A 57 3.43 1.32 -18.98
CA ARG A 57 4.56 1.00 -19.84
C ARG A 57 5.13 -0.39 -19.59
N ALA A 58 5.18 -0.81 -18.32
CA ALA A 58 5.76 -2.08 -17.93
C ALA A 58 4.87 -3.29 -18.31
N TYR A 59 3.54 -3.09 -18.39
CA TYR A 59 2.57 -4.16 -18.61
C TYR A 59 1.64 -3.81 -19.79
N PRO A 60 2.15 -3.84 -21.04
CA PRO A 60 1.39 -3.41 -22.22
C PRO A 60 0.17 -4.26 -22.53
N ASP A 61 0.14 -5.52 -22.11
CA ASP A 61 -0.95 -6.46 -22.34
C ASP A 61 -1.98 -6.49 -21.19
N ALA A 62 -1.76 -5.74 -20.11
CA ALA A 62 -2.65 -5.71 -18.96
C ALA A 62 -3.91 -4.88 -19.24
N ASP A 63 -5.05 -5.38 -18.80
CA ASP A 63 -6.32 -4.64 -18.86
C ASP A 63 -6.35 -3.48 -17.82
N GLU A 64 -7.37 -2.60 -17.92
CA GLU A 64 -7.55 -1.47 -17.00
C GLU A 64 -7.64 -1.93 -15.55
N GLY A 65 -8.39 -3.00 -15.26
CA GLY A 65 -8.54 -3.53 -13.90
C GLY A 65 -7.22 -4.08 -13.35
N GLU A 66 -6.39 -4.68 -14.18
CA GLU A 66 -5.04 -5.14 -13.82
C GLU A 66 -4.10 -3.98 -13.52
N LEU A 67 -4.07 -2.97 -14.39
CA LEU A 67 -3.28 -1.76 -14.18
C LEU A 67 -3.70 -1.01 -12.91
N SER A 68 -4.99 -0.92 -12.64
CA SER A 68 -5.52 -0.33 -11.41
C SER A 68 -5.09 -1.10 -10.15
N ARG A 69 -5.06 -2.43 -10.20
CA ARG A 69 -4.57 -3.28 -9.10
C ARG A 69 -3.08 -3.10 -8.87
N TYR A 70 -2.27 -3.12 -9.91
CA TYR A 70 -0.84 -2.88 -9.84
C TYR A 70 -0.54 -1.53 -9.20
N ARG A 71 -1.13 -0.46 -9.71
CA ARG A 71 -0.99 0.87 -9.12
C ARG A 71 -1.39 0.87 -7.64
N SER A 72 -2.59 0.38 -7.30
CA SER A 72 -3.09 0.39 -5.93
C SER A 72 -2.20 -0.38 -4.95
N SER A 73 -1.57 -1.47 -5.39
CA SER A 73 -0.65 -2.22 -4.55
C SER A 73 0.64 -1.44 -4.26
N LEU A 74 1.17 -0.75 -5.27
CA LEU A 74 2.40 0.03 -5.19
C LEU A 74 2.23 1.31 -4.35
N VAL A 75 1.11 2.03 -4.49
CA VAL A 75 0.83 3.28 -3.77
C VAL A 75 0.08 3.06 -2.45
N SER A 76 -0.09 1.81 -2.00
CA SER A 76 -0.70 1.54 -0.70
C SER A 76 0.15 2.09 0.44
N GLY A 77 -0.50 2.60 1.51
CA GLY A 77 0.22 3.12 2.68
C GLY A 77 1.22 2.13 3.27
N ARG A 78 0.95 0.81 3.18
CA ARG A 78 1.91 -0.23 3.56
C ARG A 78 3.15 -0.22 2.66
N SER A 79 2.97 -0.22 1.35
CA SER A 79 4.07 -0.21 0.37
C SER A 79 4.93 1.04 0.51
N LEU A 80 4.28 2.21 0.72
CA LEU A 80 4.97 3.48 0.93
C LEU A 80 5.76 3.48 2.24
N ALA A 81 5.19 2.99 3.34
CA ALA A 81 5.88 2.88 4.60
C ALA A 81 7.10 1.95 4.52
N GLU A 82 6.99 0.82 3.84
CA GLU A 82 8.12 -0.10 3.58
C GLU A 82 9.24 0.57 2.77
N ALA A 83 8.88 1.37 1.75
CA ALA A 83 9.85 2.16 0.99
C ALA A 83 10.53 3.22 1.86
N ALA A 84 9.75 3.95 2.66
CA ALA A 84 10.24 4.96 3.60
C ALA A 84 11.21 4.37 4.64
N VAL A 85 10.90 3.19 5.18
CA VAL A 85 11.80 2.46 6.09
C VAL A 85 13.11 2.09 5.40
N ALA A 86 13.05 1.53 4.19
CA ALA A 86 14.22 1.10 3.45
C ALA A 86 15.22 2.24 3.14
N MET A 87 14.70 3.47 2.97
CA MET A 87 15.54 4.65 2.76
C MET A 87 15.95 5.38 4.05
N GLY A 88 15.49 4.93 5.23
CA GLY A 88 15.79 5.55 6.51
C GLY A 88 15.09 6.89 6.73
N LEU A 89 13.92 7.11 6.12
CA LEU A 89 13.17 8.38 6.18
C LEU A 89 12.81 8.76 7.62
N GLY A 90 12.44 7.78 8.45
CA GLY A 90 12.04 8.04 9.85
C GLY A 90 13.09 8.81 10.67
N GLU A 91 14.38 8.62 10.38
CA GLU A 91 15.50 9.30 11.05
C GLU A 91 15.64 10.77 10.64
N GLN A 92 15.01 11.17 9.53
CA GLN A 92 15.04 12.54 9.02
C GLN A 92 13.84 13.36 9.48
N LEU A 93 12.79 12.70 10.05
CA LEU A 93 11.53 13.36 10.39
C LEU A 93 11.70 14.26 11.63
N ARG A 94 11.13 15.46 11.54
CA ARG A 94 10.94 16.38 12.65
C ARG A 94 9.55 16.16 13.24
N LEU A 95 9.52 15.61 14.44
CA LEU A 95 8.30 15.27 15.17
C LEU A 95 8.24 16.07 16.47
N GLY A 96 7.04 16.46 16.89
CA GLY A 96 6.84 17.01 18.22
C GLY A 96 7.13 16.00 19.33
N SER A 97 7.39 16.49 20.52
CA SER A 97 7.83 15.67 21.67
C SER A 97 6.87 14.53 22.03
N GLY A 98 5.56 14.70 21.82
CA GLY A 98 4.55 13.65 22.02
C GLY A 98 4.71 12.49 21.02
N GLU A 99 4.81 12.81 19.72
CA GLU A 99 5.00 11.81 18.67
C GLU A 99 6.35 11.09 18.79
N LEU A 100 7.41 11.80 19.16
CA LEU A 100 8.72 11.18 19.41
C LEU A 100 8.65 10.13 20.53
N LYS A 101 7.98 10.46 21.65
CA LYS A 101 7.84 9.54 22.79
C LYS A 101 7.02 8.29 22.44
N THR A 102 6.06 8.40 21.55
CA THR A 102 5.21 7.28 21.11
C THR A 102 5.77 6.51 19.91
N GLY A 103 6.98 6.82 19.47
CA GLY A 103 7.64 6.14 18.34
C GLY A 103 7.09 6.53 16.98
N GLY A 104 6.59 7.77 16.83
CA GLY A 104 6.01 8.29 15.58
C GLY A 104 6.91 8.14 14.36
N PHE A 105 8.22 8.19 14.52
CA PHE A 105 9.22 7.99 13.46
C PHE A 105 9.23 6.56 12.86
N ARG A 106 8.50 5.60 13.45
CA ARG A 106 8.30 4.24 12.95
C ARG A 106 6.85 3.97 12.57
N ARG A 107 5.94 4.93 12.77
CA ARG A 107 4.52 4.76 12.47
C ARG A 107 4.29 4.76 10.95
N SER A 108 3.71 3.68 10.44
CA SER A 108 3.53 3.47 9.00
C SER A 108 2.78 4.60 8.31
N SER A 109 1.74 5.18 8.94
CA SER A 109 1.02 6.32 8.35
C SER A 109 1.93 7.55 8.21
N ILE A 110 2.67 7.93 9.26
CA ILE A 110 3.58 9.09 9.22
C ILE A 110 4.67 8.90 8.16
N LEU A 111 5.19 7.69 8.03
CA LEU A 111 6.21 7.36 7.04
C LEU A 111 5.68 7.44 5.61
N ALA A 112 4.47 6.91 5.37
CA ALA A 112 3.81 6.97 4.06
C ALA A 112 3.51 8.43 3.67
N ASP A 113 2.83 9.18 4.53
CA ASP A 113 2.45 10.58 4.31
C ASP A 113 3.69 11.46 4.05
N SER A 114 4.78 11.23 4.79
CA SER A 114 6.03 11.98 4.60
C SER A 114 6.73 11.62 3.28
N LEU A 115 6.63 10.38 2.81
CA LEU A 115 7.17 9.98 1.51
C LEU A 115 6.37 10.63 0.36
N GLU A 116 5.05 10.66 0.46
CA GLU A 116 4.22 11.40 -0.48
C GLU A 116 4.57 12.89 -0.48
N ALA A 117 4.74 13.48 0.69
CA ALA A 117 5.15 14.88 0.80
C ALA A 117 6.51 15.18 0.14
N LEU A 118 7.47 14.25 0.21
CA LEU A 118 8.74 14.37 -0.51
C LEU A 118 8.53 14.41 -2.03
N PHE A 119 7.64 13.58 -2.59
CA PHE A 119 7.31 13.64 -4.02
C PHE A 119 6.65 14.96 -4.39
N GLY A 120 5.77 15.49 -3.55
CA GLY A 120 5.17 16.81 -3.72
C GLY A 120 6.21 17.93 -3.67
N ALA A 121 7.19 17.84 -2.75
CA ALA A 121 8.29 18.79 -2.65
C ALA A 121 9.19 18.75 -3.90
N VAL A 122 9.58 17.56 -4.37
CA VAL A 122 10.36 17.40 -5.62
C VAL A 122 9.60 17.98 -6.82
N TYR A 123 8.28 17.77 -6.88
CA TYR A 123 7.47 18.34 -7.95
C TYR A 123 7.47 19.86 -7.93
N LEU A 124 7.35 20.50 -6.77
CA LEU A 124 7.38 21.97 -6.68
C LEU A 124 8.76 22.55 -6.98
N ASP A 125 9.82 21.84 -6.63
CA ASP A 125 11.19 22.28 -6.81
C ASP A 125 11.70 22.06 -8.26
N GLY A 126 11.50 20.86 -8.80
CA GLY A 126 12.08 20.43 -10.09
C GLY A 126 11.05 20.09 -11.18
N GLY A 127 9.76 20.24 -10.90
CA GLY A 127 8.68 19.95 -11.83
C GLY A 127 8.39 18.46 -12.00
N LEU A 128 7.42 18.18 -12.91
CA LEU A 128 6.89 16.83 -13.09
C LEU A 128 7.95 15.82 -13.54
N ALA A 129 8.86 16.19 -14.42
CA ALA A 129 9.88 15.28 -14.93
C ALA A 129 10.85 14.82 -13.83
N ALA A 130 11.23 15.73 -12.91
CA ALA A 130 12.07 15.39 -11.76
C ALA A 130 11.34 14.44 -10.80
N ALA A 131 10.07 14.75 -10.45
CA ALA A 131 9.27 13.91 -9.60
C ALA A 131 9.04 12.50 -10.19
N GLN A 132 8.72 12.41 -11.49
CA GLN A 132 8.61 11.12 -12.18
C GLN A 132 9.92 10.32 -12.11
N GLY A 133 11.05 10.94 -12.38
CA GLY A 133 12.36 10.27 -12.33
C GLY A 133 12.67 9.69 -10.94
N VAL A 134 12.39 10.44 -9.87
CA VAL A 134 12.56 9.99 -8.49
C VAL A 134 11.63 8.81 -8.17
N ILE A 135 10.34 8.93 -8.53
CA ILE A 135 9.34 7.88 -8.27
C ILE A 135 9.66 6.61 -9.08
N GLU A 136 9.98 6.76 -10.38
CA GLU A 136 10.33 5.63 -11.25
C GLU A 136 11.56 4.87 -10.71
N ALA A 137 12.59 5.57 -10.27
CA ALA A 137 13.78 4.96 -9.68
C ALA A 137 13.47 4.21 -8.37
N LEU A 138 12.66 4.81 -7.49
CA LEU A 138 12.32 4.23 -6.19
C LEU A 138 11.46 2.97 -6.34
N PHE A 139 10.55 2.94 -7.31
CA PHE A 139 9.62 1.83 -7.52
C PHE A 139 10.06 0.83 -8.60
N ALA A 140 11.19 1.04 -9.29
CA ALA A 140 11.63 0.20 -10.41
C ALA A 140 11.64 -1.31 -10.08
N THR A 141 12.31 -1.69 -9.00
CA THR A 141 12.38 -3.09 -8.55
C THR A 141 11.00 -3.63 -8.18
N ARG A 142 10.21 -2.84 -7.45
CA ARG A 142 8.87 -3.25 -7.01
C ARG A 142 7.92 -3.46 -8.21
N VAL A 143 8.03 -2.63 -9.25
CA VAL A 143 7.25 -2.80 -10.47
C VAL A 143 7.68 -4.08 -11.20
N ALA A 144 8.98 -4.34 -11.31
CA ALA A 144 9.50 -5.53 -11.99
C ALA A 144 9.13 -6.85 -11.27
N GLU A 145 8.97 -6.79 -9.95
CA GLU A 145 8.66 -7.94 -9.09
C GLU A 145 7.18 -8.08 -8.74
N LEU A 146 6.29 -7.31 -9.39
CA LEU A 146 4.85 -7.42 -9.12
C LEU A 146 4.36 -8.85 -9.41
N PRO A 147 3.60 -9.45 -8.50
CA PRO A 147 2.93 -10.72 -8.77
C PRO A 147 1.88 -10.55 -9.87
N ARG A 148 1.35 -11.65 -10.39
CA ARG A 148 0.25 -11.57 -11.37
C ARG A 148 -0.91 -10.75 -10.79
N ALA A 149 -1.55 -9.96 -11.62
CA ALA A 149 -2.67 -9.11 -11.20
C ALA A 149 -3.83 -9.93 -10.57
N SER A 150 -4.00 -11.19 -11.01
CA SER A 150 -4.91 -12.15 -10.37
C SER A 150 -4.61 -12.39 -8.91
N ASP A 151 -3.33 -12.41 -8.53
CA ASP A 151 -2.89 -12.72 -7.17
C ASP A 151 -3.05 -11.51 -6.23
N LEU A 152 -3.12 -10.31 -6.81
CA LEU A 152 -3.44 -9.07 -6.10
C LEU A 152 -4.94 -8.86 -5.86
N LYS A 153 -5.79 -9.65 -6.50
CA LYS A 153 -7.24 -9.58 -6.26
C LYS A 153 -7.58 -10.01 -4.83
N ASP A 154 -8.53 -9.31 -4.25
CA ASP A 154 -9.18 -9.71 -3.00
C ASP A 154 -9.65 -11.17 -3.09
N PRO A 155 -9.34 -12.05 -2.12
CA PRO A 155 -9.75 -13.45 -2.15
C PRO A 155 -11.24 -13.67 -2.34
N LYS A 156 -12.10 -12.79 -1.79
CA LYS A 156 -13.55 -12.86 -2.01
C LYS A 156 -13.92 -12.66 -3.47
N THR A 157 -13.28 -11.68 -4.13
CA THR A 157 -13.50 -11.40 -5.56
C THR A 157 -12.98 -12.56 -6.42
N ARG A 158 -11.80 -13.10 -6.11
CA ARG A 158 -11.25 -14.28 -6.82
C ARG A 158 -12.17 -15.48 -6.71
N LEU A 159 -12.68 -15.77 -5.52
CA LEU A 159 -13.62 -16.88 -5.31
C LEU A 159 -14.92 -16.67 -6.06
N GLN A 160 -15.47 -15.45 -6.03
CA GLN A 160 -16.67 -15.10 -6.76
C GLN A 160 -16.50 -15.31 -8.27
N GLU A 161 -15.43 -14.80 -8.88
CA GLU A 161 -15.13 -14.95 -10.30
C GLU A 161 -14.94 -16.44 -10.68
N LEU A 162 -14.23 -17.20 -9.85
CA LEU A 162 -14.02 -18.64 -10.06
C LEU A 162 -15.35 -19.40 -10.08
N LEU A 163 -16.25 -19.12 -9.13
CA LEU A 163 -17.55 -19.78 -9.06
C LEU A 163 -18.45 -19.35 -10.22
N GLN A 164 -18.45 -18.09 -10.59
CA GLN A 164 -19.18 -17.58 -11.76
C GLN A 164 -18.71 -18.24 -13.07
N ALA A 165 -17.40 -18.35 -13.26
CA ALA A 165 -16.82 -19.02 -14.43
C ALA A 165 -17.22 -20.51 -14.52
N ARG A 166 -17.51 -21.15 -13.38
CA ARG A 166 -18.00 -22.53 -13.29
C ARG A 166 -19.53 -22.64 -13.32
N GLY A 167 -20.26 -21.53 -13.45
CA GLY A 167 -21.72 -21.49 -13.40
C GLY A 167 -22.32 -21.84 -12.04
N LEU A 168 -21.52 -21.72 -10.95
CA LEU A 168 -21.91 -22.05 -9.59
C LEU A 168 -22.48 -20.82 -8.85
N ARG A 169 -23.27 -21.08 -7.80
CA ARG A 169 -23.79 -20.02 -6.93
C ARG A 169 -22.66 -19.34 -6.15
N LEU A 170 -22.85 -18.04 -5.87
CA LEU A 170 -21.93 -17.24 -5.08
C LEU A 170 -21.75 -17.80 -3.66
N PRO A 171 -20.59 -17.56 -3.03
CA PRO A 171 -20.31 -18.03 -1.69
C PRO A 171 -21.15 -17.27 -0.66
N ALA A 172 -21.56 -17.94 0.42
CA ALA A 172 -22.21 -17.32 1.57
C ALA A 172 -21.19 -17.03 2.65
N TYR A 173 -21.31 -15.87 3.30
CA TYR A 173 -20.44 -15.46 4.42
C TYR A 173 -21.27 -15.21 5.68
N ALA A 174 -20.79 -15.71 6.82
CA ALA A 174 -21.39 -15.44 8.12
C ALA A 174 -20.30 -15.13 9.16
N VAL A 175 -20.55 -14.13 10.00
CA VAL A 175 -19.71 -13.89 11.18
C VAL A 175 -20.14 -14.88 12.24
N GLU A 176 -19.22 -15.69 12.75
CA GLU A 176 -19.46 -16.73 13.73
C GLU A 176 -19.12 -16.27 15.15
N ASP A 177 -18.08 -15.42 15.28
CA ASP A 177 -17.67 -14.90 16.57
C ASP A 177 -17.02 -13.51 16.44
N VAL A 178 -17.12 -12.72 17.51
CA VAL A 178 -16.43 -11.43 17.67
C VAL A 178 -15.90 -11.38 19.09
N SER A 179 -14.59 -11.36 19.25
CA SER A 179 -13.90 -11.31 20.53
C SER A 179 -13.04 -10.04 20.67
N GLY A 180 -12.53 -9.76 21.86
CA GLY A 180 -11.68 -8.62 22.16
C GLY A 180 -12.43 -7.37 22.66
N GLU A 181 -11.66 -6.40 23.16
CA GLU A 181 -12.18 -5.10 23.63
C GLU A 181 -12.69 -4.25 22.45
N PRO A 182 -13.55 -3.22 22.67
CA PRO A 182 -14.18 -2.45 21.59
C PRO A 182 -13.23 -1.84 20.55
N HIS A 183 -11.96 -1.66 20.88
CA HIS A 183 -10.92 -1.08 20.01
C HIS A 183 -9.90 -2.13 19.49
N GLU A 184 -10.06 -3.40 19.92
CA GLU A 184 -9.22 -4.53 19.51
C GLU A 184 -10.07 -5.75 19.14
N HIS A 185 -11.18 -5.53 18.42
CA HIS A 185 -12.04 -6.64 18.00
C HIS A 185 -11.29 -7.60 17.08
N TRP A 186 -11.53 -8.90 17.32
CA TRP A 186 -11.10 -9.99 16.47
C TRP A 186 -12.31 -10.74 15.96
N PHE A 187 -12.44 -10.89 14.66
CA PHE A 187 -13.59 -11.49 14.01
C PHE A 187 -13.24 -12.88 13.51
N VAL A 188 -14.17 -13.82 13.69
CA VAL A 188 -14.17 -15.12 13.05
C VAL A 188 -15.35 -15.16 12.09
N ALA A 189 -15.09 -15.47 10.82
CA ALA A 189 -16.12 -15.58 9.79
C ALA A 189 -15.99 -16.90 9.04
N SER A 190 -17.12 -17.45 8.60
CA SER A 190 -17.14 -18.59 7.69
C SER A 190 -17.45 -18.16 6.26
N CYS A 191 -16.89 -18.90 5.30
CA CYS A 191 -17.22 -18.88 3.90
C CYS A 191 -17.74 -20.26 3.50
N GLU A 192 -18.93 -20.34 2.90
CA GLU A 192 -19.55 -21.58 2.47
C GLU A 192 -19.83 -21.54 0.96
N VAL A 193 -19.39 -22.59 0.26
CA VAL A 193 -19.69 -22.85 -1.14
C VAL A 193 -20.51 -24.13 -1.22
N ALA A 194 -21.80 -24.00 -1.05
CA ALA A 194 -22.74 -25.15 -0.95
C ALA A 194 -22.66 -26.09 -2.16
N ALA A 195 -22.43 -25.54 -3.36
CA ALA A 195 -22.31 -26.31 -4.60
C ALA A 195 -21.09 -27.26 -4.63
N LEU A 196 -20.07 -26.98 -3.81
CA LEU A 196 -18.85 -27.80 -3.69
C LEU A 196 -18.81 -28.54 -2.33
N GLY A 197 -19.78 -28.34 -1.46
CA GLY A 197 -19.78 -28.90 -0.10
C GLY A 197 -18.65 -28.36 0.77
N MET A 198 -18.07 -27.21 0.42
CA MET A 198 -16.92 -26.64 1.12
C MET A 198 -17.36 -25.56 2.10
N ARG A 199 -16.76 -25.57 3.28
CA ARG A 199 -16.91 -24.52 4.29
C ARG A 199 -15.60 -24.33 5.02
N GLU A 200 -15.10 -23.11 5.03
CA GLU A 200 -13.88 -22.72 5.71
C GLU A 200 -14.11 -21.53 6.65
N ARG A 201 -13.32 -21.49 7.72
CA ARG A 201 -13.26 -20.38 8.67
C ARG A 201 -12.07 -19.50 8.39
N GLY A 202 -12.22 -18.21 8.61
CA GLY A 202 -11.15 -17.23 8.56
C GLY A 202 -11.26 -16.23 9.70
N GLU A 203 -10.15 -15.61 10.02
CA GLU A 203 -10.00 -14.72 11.16
C GLU A 203 -9.37 -13.39 10.75
N GLY A 204 -9.64 -12.34 11.53
CA GLY A 204 -8.99 -11.05 11.31
C GLY A 204 -9.49 -9.91 12.17
N PRO A 205 -8.76 -8.77 12.18
CA PRO A 205 -9.09 -7.60 13.00
C PRO A 205 -10.32 -6.83 12.52
N THR A 206 -10.88 -7.20 11.38
CA THR A 206 -12.15 -6.66 10.87
C THR A 206 -12.94 -7.78 10.23
N ARG A 207 -14.28 -7.63 10.23
CA ARG A 207 -15.18 -8.56 9.53
C ARG A 207 -14.70 -8.84 8.10
N ARG A 208 -14.34 -7.80 7.35
CA ARG A 208 -13.86 -7.95 5.97
C ARG A 208 -12.60 -8.82 5.89
N ARG A 209 -11.65 -8.65 6.80
CA ARG A 209 -10.42 -9.45 6.82
C ARG A 209 -10.68 -10.91 7.16
N ALA A 210 -11.57 -11.19 8.11
CA ALA A 210 -11.97 -12.55 8.44
C ALA A 210 -12.66 -13.24 7.25
N GLU A 211 -13.56 -12.54 6.55
CA GLU A 211 -14.22 -13.07 5.36
C GLU A 211 -13.22 -13.28 4.18
N GLN A 212 -12.22 -12.42 4.03
CA GLN A 212 -11.14 -12.57 3.03
C GLN A 212 -10.26 -13.79 3.33
N ASP A 213 -9.90 -14.02 4.59
CA ASP A 213 -9.13 -15.18 5.03
C ASP A 213 -9.90 -16.48 4.77
N ALA A 214 -11.19 -16.54 5.14
CA ALA A 214 -12.06 -17.68 4.86
C ALA A 214 -12.15 -17.99 3.35
N ALA A 215 -12.31 -16.97 2.51
CA ALA A 215 -12.35 -17.13 1.05
C ALA A 215 -11.00 -17.62 0.48
N GLY A 216 -9.88 -17.14 1.05
CA GLY A 216 -8.54 -17.60 0.68
C GLY A 216 -8.35 -19.09 0.93
N ARG A 217 -8.79 -19.60 2.08
CA ARG A 217 -8.72 -21.04 2.43
C ARG A 217 -9.57 -21.89 1.48
N ILE A 218 -10.76 -21.44 1.10
CA ILE A 218 -11.55 -22.14 0.05
C ILE A 218 -10.81 -22.20 -1.28
N LEU A 219 -10.18 -21.10 -1.70
CA LEU A 219 -9.40 -21.08 -2.94
C LEU A 219 -8.21 -22.06 -2.90
N GLU A 220 -7.52 -22.14 -1.76
CA GLU A 220 -6.42 -23.09 -1.54
C GLU A 220 -6.91 -24.55 -1.58
N ALA A 221 -8.04 -24.85 -0.94
CA ALA A 221 -8.66 -26.16 -0.97
C ALA A 221 -9.05 -26.58 -2.41
N ILE A 222 -9.67 -25.69 -3.18
CA ILE A 222 -10.02 -25.93 -4.59
C ILE A 222 -8.74 -26.18 -5.44
N ALA A 223 -7.66 -25.46 -5.19
CA ALA A 223 -6.41 -25.63 -5.92
C ALA A 223 -5.73 -26.98 -5.58
N GLY A 224 -5.79 -27.40 -4.29
CA GLY A 224 -5.25 -28.68 -3.82
C GLY A 224 -5.95 -29.89 -4.41
N GLU A 225 -7.28 -29.84 -4.60
CA GLU A 225 -8.05 -30.93 -5.23
C GLU A 225 -7.73 -31.10 -6.73
N GLY A 226 -7.31 -30.02 -7.42
CA GLY A 226 -6.95 -30.08 -8.85
C GLY A 226 -5.59 -30.69 -9.15
N THR A 227 -4.76 -31.00 -8.13
CA THR A 227 -3.39 -31.53 -8.31
C THR A 227 -3.31 -33.05 -8.11
N THR A 228 -4.42 -33.72 -7.82
CA THR A 228 -4.45 -35.17 -7.50
C THR A 228 -5.04 -36.03 -8.66
N THR A 229 -4.85 -35.61 -9.92
CA THR A 229 -5.25 -36.45 -11.07
C THR A 229 -4.11 -36.69 -12.04
#